data_32fea6779690d2b1f2035be809992c6f
#
_entry.id   32fea6779690d2b1f2035be809992c6f
#
_cell.length_a   1.000
_cell.length_b   1.000
_cell.length_c   1.000
_cell.angle_alpha   90.00
_cell.angle_beta   90.00
_cell.angle_gamma   90.00
#
_symmetry.space_group_name_H-M   'P 1'
#
loop_
_entity.id
_entity.type
_entity.pdbx_description
1 polymer ?
#
loop_
_entity_poly.entity_id
_entity_poly.type
_entity_poly.pdbx_seq_one_letter_code
_entity_poly.pdbx_strand_id
1 'polypeptide(L)'
;MKLAIIGSRNLIVRNLGDYIPAGVTEILTGGARGIDTCARDYARQNGIRITEFFPDYRRFGRGAPLRRNRELIAEADEVLAIWDGVSSGTASSIHTAEKAGKKVTVVLLSPASAPASDPPSAPEPATESVP
;
A
#
# COMPACT_ATOMS: atom_id res chain seq x y z
N MET A 1 3.95 12.48 11.40
CA MET A 1 2.71 11.71 11.46
C MET A 1 2.95 10.30 10.93
N LYS A 2 2.12 9.37 11.33
CA LYS A 2 2.24 7.97 10.92
C LYS A 2 1.37 7.71 9.70
N LEU A 3 1.97 7.21 8.64
CA LEU A 3 1.28 6.91 7.39
C LEU A 3 1.20 5.40 7.19
N ALA A 4 -0.01 4.87 7.09
CA ALA A 4 -0.19 3.49 6.68
C ALA A 4 -0.12 3.43 5.15
N ILE A 5 0.68 2.53 4.62
CA ILE A 5 0.73 2.26 3.18
C ILE A 5 0.25 0.84 2.97
N ILE A 6 -0.84 0.72 2.26
CA ILE A 6 -1.47 -0.57 1.94
C ILE A 6 -1.60 -0.68 0.43
N GLY A 7 -1.71 -1.87 -0.07
CA GLY A 7 -1.88 -2.01 -1.50
C GLY A 7 -1.89 -3.45 -1.99
N SER A 8 -2.07 -3.57 -3.27
CA SER A 8 -2.22 -4.85 -3.92
C SER A 8 -0.88 -5.57 -4.03
N ARG A 9 -0.91 -6.90 -3.87
CA ARG A 9 0.31 -7.71 -3.90
C ARG A 9 0.93 -7.81 -5.28
N ASN A 10 0.14 -7.57 -6.30
CA ASN A 10 0.58 -7.66 -7.69
C ASN A 10 1.04 -6.34 -8.28
N LEU A 11 1.20 -5.32 -7.43
CA LEU A 11 1.67 -4.01 -7.87
C LEU A 11 3.07 -3.72 -7.37
N ILE A 12 3.84 -3.03 -8.19
CA ILE A 12 5.14 -2.50 -7.84
C ILE A 12 5.14 -1.03 -8.24
N VAL A 13 5.55 -0.16 -7.33
CA VAL A 13 5.58 1.28 -7.55
C VAL A 13 7.00 1.78 -7.33
N ARG A 14 7.58 2.38 -8.36
CA ARG A 14 8.96 2.89 -8.29
C ARG A 14 9.03 4.32 -7.78
N ASN A 15 7.98 5.09 -8.02
CA ASN A 15 7.93 6.50 -7.65
C ASN A 15 7.03 6.72 -6.44
N LEU A 16 7.12 5.85 -5.46
CA LEU A 16 6.25 5.90 -4.28
C LEU A 16 6.34 7.26 -3.58
N GLY A 17 7.51 7.88 -3.56
CA GLY A 17 7.70 9.16 -2.91
C GLY A 17 6.79 10.27 -3.45
N ASP A 18 6.36 10.15 -4.71
CA ASP A 18 5.47 11.14 -5.30
C ASP A 18 4.09 11.18 -4.62
N TYR A 19 3.74 10.12 -3.92
CA TYR A 19 2.43 9.99 -3.27
C TYR A 19 2.51 10.19 -1.75
N ILE A 20 3.71 10.33 -1.21
CA ILE A 20 3.90 10.43 0.24
C ILE A 20 3.75 11.89 0.67
N PRO A 21 2.82 12.20 1.57
CA PRO A 21 2.63 13.57 2.02
C PRO A 21 3.81 14.05 2.88
N ALA A 22 3.93 15.35 3.02
CA ALA A 22 4.93 15.93 3.89
C ALA A 22 4.63 15.60 5.35
N GLY A 23 5.67 15.54 6.17
CA GLY A 23 5.49 15.36 7.61
C GLY A 23 5.38 13.91 8.06
N VAL A 24 5.64 12.95 7.18
CA VAL A 24 5.63 11.53 7.56
C VAL A 24 6.90 11.22 8.35
N THR A 25 6.73 10.71 9.56
CA THR A 25 7.83 10.31 10.43
C THR A 25 7.93 8.80 10.59
N GLU A 26 6.85 8.10 10.27
CA GLU A 26 6.82 6.64 10.39
C GLU A 26 5.88 6.07 9.33
N ILE A 27 6.28 4.98 8.71
CA ILE A 27 5.45 4.24 7.77
C ILE A 27 5.04 2.93 8.42
N LEU A 28 3.74 2.62 8.34
CA LEU A 28 3.16 1.38 8.84
C LEU A 28 2.74 0.54 7.65
N THR A 29 3.13 -0.73 7.62
CA THR A 29 2.79 -1.61 6.51
C THR A 29 2.60 -3.04 7.00
N GLY A 30 2.01 -3.86 6.16
CA GLY A 30 1.59 -5.21 6.55
C GLY A 30 2.62 -6.31 6.35
N GLY A 31 3.79 -5.99 5.83
CA GLY A 31 4.84 -6.99 5.63
C GLY A 31 4.56 -7.99 4.52
N ALA A 32 3.57 -7.74 3.67
CA ALA A 32 3.30 -8.59 2.51
C ALA A 32 4.23 -8.21 1.35
N ARG A 33 4.07 -8.87 0.22
CA ARG A 33 4.82 -8.51 -0.99
C ARG A 33 4.09 -7.41 -1.74
N GLY A 34 4.67 -6.95 -2.84
CA GLY A 34 4.09 -5.90 -3.67
C GLY A 34 4.24 -4.54 -3.03
N ILE A 35 3.15 -3.84 -2.83
CA ILE A 35 3.18 -2.48 -2.29
C ILE A 35 3.81 -2.42 -0.90
N ASP A 36 3.56 -3.42 -0.05
CA ASP A 36 4.17 -3.43 1.29
C ASP A 36 5.69 -3.48 1.21
N THR A 37 6.24 -4.24 0.26
CA THR A 37 7.68 -4.27 0.03
C THR A 37 8.20 -2.93 -0.48
N CYS A 38 7.48 -2.29 -1.40
CA CYS A 38 7.86 -0.96 -1.90
C CYS A 38 7.90 0.05 -0.77
N ALA A 39 6.93 0.01 0.13
CA ALA A 39 6.87 0.93 1.27
C ALA A 39 8.05 0.72 2.21
N ARG A 40 8.38 -0.53 2.50
CA ARG A 40 9.53 -0.84 3.35
C ARG A 40 10.83 -0.33 2.74
N ASP A 41 11.03 -0.58 1.45
CA ASP A 41 12.25 -0.16 0.78
C ASP A 41 12.36 1.36 0.73
N TYR A 42 11.24 2.04 0.43
CA TYR A 42 11.21 3.50 0.44
C TYR A 42 11.60 4.06 1.81
N ALA A 43 11.02 3.52 2.88
CA ALA A 43 11.31 3.98 4.23
C ALA A 43 12.80 3.81 4.57
N ARG A 44 13.37 2.67 4.22
CA ARG A 44 14.80 2.40 4.48
C ARG A 44 15.70 3.35 3.70
N GLN A 45 15.38 3.60 2.44
CA GLN A 45 16.18 4.49 1.59
C GLN A 45 16.12 5.95 2.04
N ASN A 46 15.04 6.34 2.69
CA ASN A 46 14.83 7.72 3.08
C ASN A 46 14.96 7.96 4.59
N GLY A 47 15.44 6.97 5.33
CA GLY A 47 15.67 7.11 6.76
C GLY A 47 14.39 7.31 7.56
N ILE A 48 13.26 6.80 7.07
CA ILE A 48 11.98 6.89 7.76
C ILE A 48 11.77 5.62 8.57
N ARG A 49 11.27 5.76 9.79
CA ARG A 49 10.95 4.60 10.62
C ARG A 49 9.89 3.75 9.93
N ILE A 50 10.09 2.43 9.94
CA ILE A 50 9.14 1.47 9.38
C ILE A 50 8.68 0.51 10.47
N THR A 51 7.38 0.33 10.57
CA THR A 51 6.78 -0.67 11.46
C THR A 51 5.95 -1.62 10.61
N GLU A 52 6.28 -2.89 10.68
CA GLU A 52 5.59 -3.92 9.91
C GLU A 52 4.68 -4.72 10.82
N PHE A 53 3.42 -4.84 10.43
CA PHE A 53 2.41 -5.61 11.16
C PHE A 53 2.22 -6.93 10.43
N PHE A 54 2.64 -8.02 11.04
CA PHE A 54 2.52 -9.33 10.41
C PHE A 54 1.23 -10.03 10.84
N PRO A 55 0.57 -10.78 9.95
CA PRO A 55 -0.63 -11.49 10.32
C PRO A 55 -0.30 -12.66 11.26
N ASP A 56 -1.08 -12.79 12.31
CA ASP A 56 -0.92 -13.87 13.28
C ASP A 56 -1.87 -15.01 12.92
N TYR A 57 -1.46 -15.83 11.98
CA TYR A 57 -2.27 -16.95 11.50
C TYR A 57 -2.55 -17.97 12.61
N ARG A 58 -1.62 -18.13 13.52
CA ARG A 58 -1.75 -19.09 14.60
C ARG A 58 -2.93 -18.71 15.50
N ARG A 59 -3.12 -17.42 15.74
CA ARG A 59 -4.16 -16.93 16.64
C ARG A 59 -5.49 -16.70 15.92
N PHE A 60 -5.45 -16.21 14.69
CA PHE A 60 -6.64 -15.75 13.99
C PHE A 60 -6.97 -16.50 12.72
N GLY A 61 -6.16 -17.49 12.34
CA GLY A 61 -6.40 -18.30 11.15
C GLY A 61 -6.53 -17.47 9.89
N ARG A 62 -7.53 -17.75 9.08
CA ARG A 62 -7.74 -17.08 7.80
C ARG A 62 -8.05 -15.58 7.95
N GLY A 63 -8.58 -15.18 9.10
CA GLY A 63 -8.90 -13.78 9.36
C GLY A 63 -7.69 -12.94 9.73
N ALA A 64 -6.51 -13.53 9.87
CA ALA A 64 -5.33 -12.84 10.34
C ALA A 64 -4.93 -11.64 9.45
N PRO A 65 -4.93 -11.74 8.11
CA PRO A 65 -4.56 -10.59 7.29
C PRO A 65 -5.50 -9.40 7.45
N LEU A 66 -6.80 -9.63 7.51
CA LEU A 66 -7.77 -8.55 7.69
C LEU A 66 -7.65 -7.93 9.07
N ARG A 67 -7.41 -8.75 10.09
CA ARG A 67 -7.22 -8.24 11.44
C ARG A 67 -5.96 -7.40 11.53
N ARG A 68 -4.86 -7.86 10.94
CA ARG A 68 -3.63 -7.11 10.87
C ARG A 68 -3.85 -5.75 10.19
N ASN A 69 -4.62 -5.72 9.09
CA ASN A 69 -4.91 -4.48 8.39
C ASN A 69 -5.70 -3.51 9.24
N ARG A 70 -6.66 -3.99 10.02
CA ARG A 70 -7.42 -3.15 10.94
C ARG A 70 -6.53 -2.55 12.01
N GLU A 71 -5.59 -3.33 12.53
CA GLU A 71 -4.68 -2.87 13.57
C GLU A 71 -3.75 -1.78 13.06
N LEU A 72 -3.16 -1.98 11.89
CA LEU A 72 -2.23 -0.98 11.35
C LEU A 72 -2.97 0.31 10.94
N ILE A 73 -4.19 0.20 10.44
CA ILE A 73 -4.99 1.36 10.09
C ILE A 73 -5.35 2.15 11.35
N ALA A 74 -5.69 1.47 12.43
CA ALA A 74 -6.02 2.13 13.70
C ALA A 74 -4.83 2.93 14.24
N GLU A 75 -3.61 2.45 14.04
CA GLU A 75 -2.40 3.13 14.48
C GLU A 75 -2.05 4.34 13.63
N ALA A 76 -2.51 4.40 12.41
CA ALA A 76 -2.10 5.42 11.44
C ALA A 76 -2.86 6.72 11.62
N ASP A 77 -2.22 7.83 11.24
CA ASP A 77 -2.89 9.12 11.14
C ASP A 77 -3.56 9.29 9.79
N GLU A 78 -2.91 8.80 8.73
CA GLU A 78 -3.43 8.82 7.36
C GLU A 78 -3.12 7.50 6.68
N VAL A 79 -3.85 7.21 5.61
CA VAL A 79 -3.71 5.98 4.85
C VAL A 79 -3.48 6.29 3.37
N LEU A 80 -2.46 5.69 2.80
CA LEU A 80 -2.21 5.70 1.36
C LEU A 80 -2.48 4.29 0.84
N ALA A 81 -3.45 4.16 -0.04
CA ALA A 81 -3.82 2.88 -0.62
C ALA A 81 -3.47 2.88 -2.11
N ILE A 82 -2.64 1.95 -2.52
CA ILE A 82 -2.26 1.79 -3.92
C ILE A 82 -2.91 0.51 -4.43
N TRP A 83 -3.91 0.66 -5.30
CA TRP A 83 -4.88 -0.38 -5.60
C TRP A 83 -4.95 -0.66 -7.09
N ASP A 84 -5.14 -1.91 -7.44
CA ASP A 84 -5.32 -2.32 -8.83
C ASP A 84 -6.78 -2.22 -9.30
N GLY A 85 -7.68 -1.81 -8.42
CA GLY A 85 -9.10 -1.67 -8.73
C GLY A 85 -9.90 -2.95 -8.52
N VAL A 86 -9.26 -4.08 -8.25
CA VAL A 86 -9.97 -5.37 -8.12
C VAL A 86 -9.62 -6.14 -6.86
N SER A 87 -8.43 -5.96 -6.29
CA SER A 87 -8.02 -6.72 -5.10
C SER A 87 -8.95 -6.47 -3.93
N SER A 88 -9.60 -7.52 -3.44
CA SER A 88 -10.61 -7.43 -2.38
C SER A 88 -10.00 -7.03 -1.04
N GLY A 89 -8.79 -7.49 -0.74
CA GLY A 89 -8.12 -7.14 0.50
C GLY A 89 -7.85 -5.64 0.60
N THR A 90 -7.37 -5.04 -0.48
CA THR A 90 -7.13 -3.59 -0.52
C THR A 90 -8.44 -2.82 -0.44
N ALA A 91 -9.48 -3.25 -1.17
CA ALA A 91 -10.79 -2.61 -1.10
C ALA A 91 -11.35 -2.64 0.32
N SER A 92 -11.21 -3.77 1.01
CA SER A 92 -11.65 -3.91 2.39
C SER A 92 -10.91 -2.95 3.32
N SER A 93 -9.60 -2.82 3.13
CA SER A 93 -8.78 -1.92 3.95
C SER A 93 -9.13 -0.46 3.71
N ILE A 94 -9.40 -0.08 2.46
CA ILE A 94 -9.87 1.27 2.14
C ILE A 94 -11.16 1.56 2.89
N HIS A 95 -12.11 0.64 2.84
CA HIS A 95 -13.39 0.79 3.52
C HIS A 95 -13.19 0.91 5.03
N THR A 96 -12.34 0.08 5.61
CA THR A 96 -12.04 0.13 7.04
C THR A 96 -11.48 1.49 7.45
N ALA A 97 -10.56 2.03 6.65
CA ALA A 97 -9.95 3.33 6.93
C ALA A 97 -10.97 4.46 6.84
N GLU A 98 -11.82 4.43 5.83
CA GLU A 98 -12.88 5.43 5.67
C GLU A 98 -13.85 5.39 6.84
N LYS A 99 -14.26 4.19 7.25
CA LYS A 99 -15.14 4.02 8.40
C LYS A 99 -14.52 4.54 9.70
N ALA A 100 -13.21 4.42 9.81
CA ALA A 100 -12.49 4.90 11.00
C ALA A 100 -12.26 6.42 10.97
N GLY A 101 -12.72 7.11 9.94
CA GLY A 101 -12.54 8.55 9.82
C GLY A 101 -11.14 8.98 9.45
N LYS A 102 -10.33 8.08 8.93
CA LYS A 102 -8.97 8.41 8.52
C LYS A 102 -8.99 9.07 7.14
N LYS A 103 -8.04 9.96 6.90
CA LYS A 103 -7.85 10.49 5.55
C LYS A 103 -7.23 9.41 4.69
N VAL A 104 -7.90 9.04 3.61
CA VAL A 104 -7.45 7.98 2.70
C VAL A 104 -7.17 8.57 1.34
N THR A 105 -5.97 8.35 0.84
CA THR A 105 -5.62 8.68 -0.54
C THR A 105 -5.55 7.37 -1.31
N VAL A 106 -6.35 7.24 -2.36
CA VAL A 106 -6.37 6.03 -3.19
C VAL A 106 -5.70 6.32 -4.52
N VAL A 107 -4.70 5.53 -4.86
CA VAL A 107 -4.01 5.61 -6.14
C VAL A 107 -4.33 4.34 -6.91
N LEU A 108 -4.94 4.47 -8.08
CA LEU A 108 -5.26 3.35 -8.94
C LEU A 108 -4.14 3.12 -9.93
N LEU A 109 -3.58 1.91 -9.93
CA LEU A 109 -2.52 1.53 -10.86
C LEU A 109 -2.85 0.19 -11.48
N SER A 110 -2.43 0.01 -12.73
CA SER A 110 -2.53 -1.29 -13.38
C SER A 110 -1.37 -2.16 -12.95
N PRO A 111 -1.55 -3.48 -12.88
CA PRO A 111 -0.43 -4.37 -12.61
C PRO A 111 0.69 -4.16 -13.61
N ALA A 112 1.92 -4.19 -13.10
CA ALA A 112 3.09 -4.01 -13.94
C ALA A 112 3.41 -5.30 -14.66
N SER A 113 2.56 -5.74 -15.47
CA SER A 113 2.84 -6.92 -16.17
C SER A 113 3.41 -6.60 -17.48
N ALA A 114 3.25 -6.27 -17.58
CA ALA A 114 3.43 -6.09 -18.77
C ALA A 114 4.60 -5.73 -19.26
N PRO A 115 4.67 -6.20 -19.01
CA PRO A 115 5.49 -6.06 -19.37
C PRO A 115 6.17 -5.68 -19.84
N ALA A 116 6.17 -5.79 -19.86
CA ALA A 116 6.76 -5.52 -20.08
C ALA A 116 7.25 -5.07 -20.68
N SER A 117 7.10 -5.11 -21.04
CA SER A 117 7.55 -4.66 -21.40
C SER A 117 7.71 -3.78 -21.72
N ASP A 118 7.70 -3.68 -21.82
CA ASP A 118 7.92 -2.76 -21.97
C ASP A 118 7.90 -1.93 -22.11
N PRO A 119 7.84 -1.76 -22.60
CA PRO A 119 7.94 -0.82 -22.70
C PRO A 119 7.69 -0.12 -22.70
N PRO A 120 7.54 -0.03 -22.90
CA PRO A 120 7.41 0.78 -22.75
C PRO A 120 7.13 1.48 -22.60
N SER A 121 6.90 1.46 -22.91
CA SER A 121 6.81 2.14 -22.56
C SER A 121 6.28 2.78 -22.25
N ALA A 122 5.98 2.83 -22.60
CA ALA A 122 5.66 3.39 -22.12
C ALA A 122 5.00 3.84 -21.77
N PRO A 123 4.76 3.73 -22.15
CA PRO A 123 4.25 4.16 -21.63
C PRO A 123 3.60 4.36 -21.26
N GLU A 124 3.46 4.12 -21.46
CA GLU A 124 3.10 4.18 -20.94
C GLU A 124 2.62 4.70 -20.44
N PRO A 125 2.41 4.55 -20.82
CA PRO A 125 2.04 4.90 -20.20
C PRO A 125 1.48 5.25 -19.68
N ALA A 126 1.33 5.20 -19.88
CA ALA A 126 1.02 5.34 -19.18
C ALA A 126 0.48 5.46 -18.75
N THR A 127 0.31 5.34 -19.08
CA THR A 127 -0.04 5.30 -18.54
C THR A 127 -0.64 5.32 -18.13
N GLU A 128 -0.81 5.25 -18.56
CA GLU A 128 -1.29 5.11 -18.07
C GLU A 128 -2.07 5.23 -17.58
N SER A 129 -2.40 5.33 -17.98
CA SER A 129 -3.09 5.25 -17.27
C SER A 129 -3.87 4.85 -17.10
N VAL A 130 -4.35 4.69 -17.51
CA VAL A 130 -5.10 4.18 -17.10
C VAL A 130 -5.47 3.52 -16.99
N PRO A 131 -6.04 3.01 -16.94
CA PRO A 131 -6.52 2.17 -16.45
C PRO A 131 -6.76 1.58 -16.32
#